data_2f96f473aaa45784a3e7dcff5d9e9166
#
_entry.id   2f96f473aaa45784a3e7dcff5d9e9166
#
_cell.length_a   1.000
_cell.length_b   1.000
_cell.length_c   1.000
_cell.angle_alpha   90.00
_cell.angle_beta   90.00
_cell.angle_gamma   90.00
#
_symmetry.space_group_name_H-M   'P 1'
#
loop_
_entity.id
_entity.type
_entity.pdbx_description
1 polymer ?
#
loop_
_entity_poly.entity_id
_entity_poly.type
_entity_poly.pdbx_seq_one_letter_code
_entity_poly.pdbx_strand_id
1 'polypeptide(L)'
;VVWFDAHGDMNTPQSSPSGNIHGMPLAHLLGISGSSNALASLSNHAPTISHENVALVGIRDIDRGEAQLIRESGINVWTMADIDAKGMPQVVEEVLQVVNVDTDGFHLSFDVDGLDPDVVAGVGTPVPGGVNFREAESRVSE
;
A
#
# COMPACT_ATOMS: atom_id res chain seq x y z
N VAL A 1 -3.47 7.83 -4.85
CA VAL A 1 -3.37 6.37 -5.04
C VAL A 1 -3.82 5.67 -3.77
N VAL A 2 -4.68 4.66 -3.90
CA VAL A 2 -4.97 3.70 -2.84
C VAL A 2 -4.14 2.44 -3.11
N TRP A 3 -3.32 2.04 -2.14
CA TRP A 3 -2.51 0.83 -2.17
C TRP A 3 -3.03 -0.14 -1.13
N PHE A 4 -3.86 -1.11 -1.56
CA PHE A 4 -4.42 -2.14 -0.71
C PHE A 4 -3.56 -3.40 -0.79
N ASP A 5 -2.96 -3.81 0.35
CA ASP A 5 -1.93 -4.83 0.38
C ASP A 5 -1.67 -5.31 1.82
N ALA A 6 -1.14 -6.52 1.99
CA ALA A 6 -0.58 -6.98 3.26
C ALA A 6 0.77 -6.32 3.58
N HIS A 7 1.49 -5.91 2.53
CA HIS A 7 2.86 -5.40 2.55
C HIS A 7 2.90 -3.90 2.26
N GLY A 8 4.04 -3.26 2.48
CA GLY A 8 4.20 -1.83 2.23
C GLY A 8 4.65 -1.50 0.82
N ASP A 9 5.38 -2.41 0.18
CA ASP A 9 6.02 -2.23 -1.13
C ASP A 9 6.91 -0.98 -1.22
N MET A 10 7.41 -0.57 -0.04
CA MET A 10 8.19 0.64 0.19
C MET A 10 9.69 0.38 0.33
N ASN A 11 10.13 -0.85 0.06
CA ASN A 11 11.56 -1.16 0.08
C ASN A 11 12.31 -0.51 -1.10
N THR A 12 13.58 -0.29 -0.88
CA THR A 12 14.56 0.09 -1.90
C THR A 12 15.59 -1.02 -2.08
N PRO A 13 16.42 -1.02 -3.11
CA PRO A 13 17.52 -1.97 -3.23
C PRO A 13 18.47 -1.99 -2.00
N GLN A 14 18.52 -0.89 -1.25
CA GLN A 14 19.37 -0.75 -0.06
C GLN A 14 18.68 -1.23 1.22
N SER A 15 17.37 -1.10 1.31
CA SER A 15 16.60 -1.47 2.52
C SER A 15 16.06 -2.90 2.48
N SER A 16 15.83 -3.45 1.29
CA SER A 16 15.19 -4.75 1.11
C SER A 16 16.06 -5.90 1.63
N PRO A 17 15.54 -6.71 2.57
CA PRO A 17 16.29 -7.89 3.05
C PRO A 17 16.40 -8.99 2.00
N SER A 18 15.40 -9.12 1.12
CA SER A 18 15.34 -10.15 0.08
C SER A 18 15.96 -9.72 -1.25
N GLY A 19 16.02 -8.41 -1.52
CA GLY A 19 16.37 -7.87 -2.82
C GLY A 19 15.28 -8.02 -3.89
N ASN A 20 14.11 -8.53 -3.52
CA ASN A 20 13.01 -8.78 -4.45
C ASN A 20 12.36 -7.48 -4.91
N ILE A 21 12.29 -7.31 -6.23
CA ILE A 21 11.79 -6.07 -6.85
C ILE A 21 10.30 -5.83 -6.61
N HIS A 22 9.51 -6.88 -6.40
CA HIS A 22 8.06 -6.76 -6.15
C HIS A 22 7.74 -6.04 -4.82
N GLY A 23 8.66 -6.00 -3.85
CA GLY A 23 8.50 -5.22 -2.62
C GLY A 23 8.98 -3.76 -2.72
N MET A 24 9.13 -3.21 -3.94
CA MET A 24 9.70 -1.87 -4.16
C MET A 24 8.84 -0.90 -4.99
N PRO A 25 7.71 -1.29 -5.59
CA PRO A 25 7.05 -0.45 -6.58
C PRO A 25 6.51 0.86 -6.01
N LEU A 26 5.97 0.87 -4.80
CA LEU A 26 5.45 2.09 -4.19
C LEU A 26 6.57 3.09 -3.86
N ALA A 27 7.69 2.62 -3.30
CA ALA A 27 8.87 3.47 -3.09
C ALA A 27 9.37 4.11 -4.39
N HIS A 28 9.28 3.35 -5.49
CA HIS A 28 9.66 3.83 -6.80
C HIS A 28 8.74 4.95 -7.31
N LEU A 29 7.43 4.76 -7.23
CA LEU A 29 6.43 5.76 -7.63
C LEU A 29 6.58 7.07 -6.83
N LEU A 30 6.96 6.96 -5.56
CA LEU A 30 7.23 8.09 -4.66
C LEU A 30 8.62 8.73 -4.86
N GLY A 31 9.46 8.17 -5.74
CA GLY A 31 10.80 8.68 -6.00
C GLY A 31 11.84 8.41 -4.90
N ILE A 32 11.53 7.51 -3.94
CA ILE A 32 12.39 7.20 -2.80
C ILE A 32 13.56 6.29 -3.20
N SER A 33 13.39 5.48 -4.22
CA SER A 33 14.32 4.39 -4.58
C SER A 33 15.65 4.83 -5.19
N GLY A 34 15.89 6.14 -5.34
CA GLY A 34 17.11 6.68 -5.94
C GLY A 34 17.23 6.43 -7.45
N SER A 35 18.07 7.23 -8.11
CA SER A 35 18.18 7.29 -9.57
C SER A 35 18.91 6.13 -10.24
N SER A 36 19.43 5.18 -9.49
CA SER A 36 20.25 4.07 -10.04
C SER A 36 19.47 2.76 -10.25
N ASN A 37 18.18 2.76 -10.05
CA ASN A 37 17.34 1.58 -10.20
C ASN A 37 16.86 1.45 -11.66
N ALA A 38 16.80 0.22 -12.19
CA ALA A 38 16.26 -0.06 -13.51
C ALA A 38 14.80 0.42 -13.69
N LEU A 39 14.02 0.42 -12.61
CA LEU A 39 12.67 0.98 -12.59
C LEU A 39 12.66 2.51 -12.77
N ALA A 40 13.67 3.22 -12.24
CA ALA A 40 13.77 4.67 -12.38
C ALA A 40 13.95 5.10 -13.85
N SER A 41 14.51 4.23 -14.69
CA SER A 41 14.67 4.47 -16.11
C SER A 41 13.37 4.33 -16.92
N LEU A 42 12.34 3.73 -16.33
CA LEU A 42 11.03 3.55 -16.98
C LEU A 42 10.15 4.82 -16.88
N SER A 43 10.42 5.68 -15.92
CA SER A 43 9.70 6.94 -15.75
C SER A 43 10.60 8.12 -16.07
N ASN A 44 10.17 8.98 -17.00
CA ASN A 44 10.82 10.25 -17.26
C ASN A 44 10.51 11.32 -16.21
N HIS A 45 9.63 11.01 -15.26
CA HIS A 45 9.15 11.91 -14.22
C HIS A 45 9.08 11.16 -12.88
N ALA A 46 10.05 11.38 -12.00
CA ALA A 46 9.99 10.90 -10.61
C ALA A 46 10.07 12.12 -9.67
N PRO A 47 9.24 12.21 -8.65
CA PRO A 47 8.16 11.28 -8.26
C PRO A 47 6.98 11.30 -9.24
N THR A 48 6.34 10.14 -9.42
CA THR A 48 5.15 10.01 -10.31
C THR A 48 3.87 10.36 -9.56
N ILE A 49 3.87 10.24 -8.24
CA ILE A 49 2.74 10.50 -7.34
C ILE A 49 3.18 11.35 -6.15
N SER A 50 2.26 12.17 -5.62
CA SER A 50 2.48 12.95 -4.39
C SER A 50 2.27 12.08 -3.17
N HIS A 51 3.16 12.21 -2.17
CA HIS A 51 3.07 11.52 -0.87
C HIS A 51 1.73 11.79 -0.17
N GLU A 52 1.22 13.01 -0.28
CA GLU A 52 -0.02 13.45 0.37
C GLU A 52 -1.26 12.71 -0.14
N ASN A 53 -1.23 12.26 -1.40
CA ASN A 53 -2.33 11.57 -2.07
C ASN A 53 -2.16 10.04 -2.10
N VAL A 54 -1.31 9.48 -1.23
CA VAL A 54 -1.14 8.04 -1.09
C VAL A 54 -1.76 7.54 0.20
N ALA A 55 -2.58 6.52 0.08
CA ALA A 55 -3.18 5.76 1.17
C ALA A 55 -2.73 4.30 1.09
N LEU A 56 -1.97 3.85 2.07
CA LEU A 56 -1.54 2.47 2.24
C LEU A 56 -2.48 1.78 3.22
N VAL A 57 -3.18 0.72 2.78
CA VAL A 57 -4.31 0.14 3.50
C VAL A 57 -4.16 -1.37 3.66
N GLY A 58 -4.41 -1.89 4.87
CA GLY A 58 -4.45 -3.32 5.15
C GLY A 58 -3.12 -3.93 5.55
N ILE A 59 -2.08 -3.12 5.63
CA ILE A 59 -0.73 -3.61 5.88
C ILE A 59 -0.58 -4.24 7.28
N ARG A 60 0.17 -5.34 7.33
CA ARG A 60 0.42 -6.11 8.56
C ARG A 60 1.74 -6.87 8.60
N ASP A 61 2.43 -6.97 7.45
CA ASP A 61 3.77 -7.56 7.36
C ASP A 61 4.74 -6.55 6.75
N ILE A 62 5.53 -5.90 7.60
CA ILE A 62 6.45 -4.84 7.23
C ILE A 62 7.78 -5.08 7.91
N ASP A 63 8.86 -5.10 7.13
CA ASP A 63 10.20 -5.18 7.72
C ASP A 63 10.66 -3.84 8.32
N ARG A 64 11.75 -3.91 9.10
CA ARG A 64 12.24 -2.76 9.85
C ARG A 64 12.70 -1.61 8.95
N GLY A 65 13.33 -1.90 7.83
CA GLY A 65 13.81 -0.89 6.88
C GLY A 65 12.66 -0.20 6.19
N GLU A 66 11.68 -0.99 5.77
CA GLU A 66 10.45 -0.51 5.14
C GLU A 66 9.62 0.36 6.10
N ALA A 67 9.44 -0.06 7.35
CA ALA A 67 8.75 0.72 8.37
C ALA A 67 9.40 2.10 8.62
N GLN A 68 10.72 2.19 8.48
CA GLN A 68 11.43 3.46 8.56
C GLN A 68 11.09 4.35 7.36
N LEU A 69 11.17 3.81 6.14
CA LEU A 69 10.85 4.55 4.91
C LEU A 69 9.40 5.04 4.89
N ILE A 70 8.44 4.21 5.32
CA ILE A 70 7.04 4.59 5.46
C ILE A 70 6.88 5.81 6.39
N ARG A 71 7.50 5.78 7.57
CA ARG A 71 7.45 6.92 8.50
C ARG A 71 8.10 8.19 7.96
N GLU A 72 9.24 8.05 7.29
CA GLU A 72 9.97 9.18 6.72
C GLU A 72 9.28 9.79 5.50
N SER A 73 8.55 8.98 4.73
CA SER A 73 7.82 9.44 3.55
C SER A 73 6.63 10.33 3.88
N GLY A 74 6.03 10.16 5.07
CA GLY A 74 4.83 10.90 5.46
C GLY A 74 3.55 10.49 4.72
N ILE A 75 3.53 9.33 4.06
CA ILE A 75 2.31 8.80 3.43
C ILE A 75 1.28 8.41 4.49
N ASN A 76 0.03 8.37 4.08
CA ASN A 76 -1.06 8.00 4.97
C ASN A 76 -1.19 6.48 5.05
N VAL A 77 -1.36 5.95 6.25
CA VAL A 77 -1.34 4.50 6.52
C VAL A 77 -2.52 4.09 7.38
N TRP A 78 -3.21 3.04 6.96
CA TRP A 78 -4.23 2.31 7.72
C TRP A 78 -3.83 0.84 7.78
N THR A 79 -3.38 0.42 8.94
CA THR A 79 -3.01 -0.98 9.22
C THR A 79 -4.25 -1.84 9.43
N MET A 80 -4.07 -3.17 9.46
CA MET A 80 -5.17 -4.06 9.90
C MET A 80 -5.66 -3.72 11.31
N ALA A 81 -4.79 -3.28 12.22
CA ALA A 81 -5.20 -2.83 13.55
C ALA A 81 -6.11 -1.58 13.51
N ASP A 82 -5.91 -0.68 12.56
CA ASP A 82 -6.81 0.46 12.34
C ASP A 82 -8.15 0.02 11.78
N ILE A 83 -8.15 -0.95 10.86
CA ILE A 83 -9.38 -1.54 10.30
C ILE A 83 -10.17 -2.25 11.40
N ASP A 84 -9.52 -3.04 12.24
CA ASP A 84 -10.15 -3.71 13.38
C ASP A 84 -10.77 -2.72 14.39
N ALA A 85 -10.10 -1.61 14.62
CA ALA A 85 -10.55 -0.61 15.59
C ALA A 85 -11.71 0.27 15.08
N LYS A 86 -11.69 0.65 13.80
CA LYS A 86 -12.62 1.63 13.19
C LYS A 86 -13.72 0.98 12.35
N GLY A 87 -13.44 -0.20 11.80
CA GLY A 87 -14.20 -0.84 10.74
C GLY A 87 -13.85 -0.35 9.35
N MET A 88 -13.91 -1.22 8.36
CA MET A 88 -13.59 -0.95 6.96
C MET A 88 -14.37 0.26 6.38
N PRO A 89 -15.69 0.44 6.63
CA PRO A 89 -16.41 1.59 6.09
C PRO A 89 -15.82 2.93 6.49
N GLN A 90 -15.43 3.10 7.77
CA GLN A 90 -14.81 4.34 8.22
C GLN A 90 -13.42 4.55 7.63
N VAL A 91 -12.63 3.49 7.53
CA VAL A 91 -11.31 3.56 6.89
C VAL A 91 -11.43 4.00 5.43
N VAL A 92 -12.37 3.44 4.68
CA VAL A 92 -12.63 3.85 3.28
C VAL A 92 -13.01 5.33 3.18
N GLU A 93 -13.84 5.85 4.08
CA GLU A 93 -14.18 7.28 4.10
C GLU A 93 -12.94 8.16 4.35
N GLU A 94 -12.11 7.81 5.32
CA GLU A 94 -10.87 8.54 5.62
C GLU A 94 -9.89 8.48 4.42
N VAL A 95 -9.73 7.32 3.79
CA VAL A 95 -8.90 7.11 2.60
C VAL A 95 -9.36 8.00 1.45
N LEU A 96 -10.68 8.03 1.16
CA LEU A 96 -11.24 8.83 0.08
C LEU A 96 -11.04 10.34 0.33
N GLN A 97 -11.08 10.80 1.58
CA GLN A 97 -10.78 12.19 1.93
C GLN A 97 -9.33 12.58 1.61
N VAL A 98 -8.40 11.64 1.73
CA VAL A 98 -6.98 11.87 1.45
C VAL A 98 -6.70 11.83 -0.06
N VAL A 99 -7.15 10.78 -0.75
CA VAL A 99 -6.72 10.55 -2.14
C VAL A 99 -7.44 11.44 -3.16
N ASN A 100 -8.52 12.10 -2.78
CA ASN A 100 -9.27 13.00 -3.65
C ASN A 100 -8.90 14.50 -3.47
N VAL A 101 -7.93 14.84 -2.62
CA VAL A 101 -7.50 16.23 -2.46
C VAL A 101 -6.76 16.68 -3.72
N ASP A 102 -7.30 17.72 -4.36
CA ASP A 102 -6.71 18.34 -5.56
C ASP A 102 -6.39 17.34 -6.69
N THR A 103 -7.24 16.31 -6.86
CA THR A 103 -7.11 15.28 -7.90
C THR A 103 -8.42 15.09 -8.66
N ASP A 104 -8.34 14.68 -9.92
CA ASP A 104 -9.52 14.33 -10.75
C ASP A 104 -10.05 12.91 -10.44
N GLY A 105 -9.32 12.15 -9.62
CA GLY A 105 -9.65 10.77 -9.23
C GLY A 105 -8.43 10.05 -8.67
N PHE A 106 -8.60 8.78 -8.33
CA PHE A 106 -7.52 7.97 -7.77
C PHE A 106 -7.37 6.63 -8.51
N HIS A 107 -6.17 6.07 -8.44
CA HIS A 107 -5.86 4.71 -8.86
C HIS A 107 -5.92 3.78 -7.64
N LEU A 108 -6.59 2.64 -7.79
CA LEU A 108 -6.57 1.56 -6.81
C LEU A 108 -5.59 0.47 -7.28
N SER A 109 -4.51 0.29 -6.53
CA SER A 109 -3.68 -0.91 -6.58
C SER A 109 -4.24 -1.91 -5.56
N PHE A 110 -4.66 -3.07 -6.04
CA PHE A 110 -5.29 -4.08 -5.20
C PHE A 110 -4.45 -5.36 -5.25
N ASP A 111 -3.63 -5.58 -4.23
CA ASP A 111 -3.01 -6.88 -4.02
C ASP A 111 -3.99 -7.81 -3.31
N VAL A 112 -4.13 -9.01 -3.87
CA VAL A 112 -5.07 -10.01 -3.37
C VAL A 112 -4.63 -10.56 -2.01
N ASP A 113 -3.34 -10.47 -1.67
CA ASP A 113 -2.82 -10.88 -0.37
C ASP A 113 -3.18 -9.90 0.78
N GLY A 114 -3.71 -8.73 0.47
CA GLY A 114 -4.38 -7.86 1.44
C GLY A 114 -5.58 -8.52 2.10
N LEU A 115 -6.23 -9.46 1.39
CA LEU A 115 -7.26 -10.33 1.96
C LEU A 115 -6.65 -11.40 2.86
N ASP A 116 -7.48 -11.93 3.77
CA ASP A 116 -7.06 -13.06 4.61
C ASP A 116 -6.86 -14.34 3.78
N PRO A 117 -5.85 -15.19 4.06
CA PRO A 117 -5.64 -16.45 3.38
C PRO A 117 -6.83 -17.43 3.45
N ASP A 118 -7.70 -17.30 4.46
CA ASP A 118 -8.94 -18.06 4.55
C ASP A 118 -9.99 -17.61 3.50
N VAL A 119 -9.85 -16.39 2.98
CA VAL A 119 -10.68 -15.86 1.89
C VAL A 119 -10.06 -16.19 0.54
N VAL A 120 -8.76 -15.96 0.38
CA VAL A 120 -8.03 -16.21 -0.86
C VAL A 120 -6.65 -16.84 -0.56
N ALA A 121 -6.54 -18.14 -0.80
CA ALA A 121 -5.31 -18.90 -0.54
C ALA A 121 -4.28 -18.84 -1.68
N GLY A 122 -4.69 -18.41 -2.88
CA GLY A 122 -3.88 -18.48 -4.12
C GLY A 122 -2.98 -17.27 -4.35
N VAL A 123 -2.23 -16.84 -3.35
CA VAL A 123 -1.30 -15.69 -3.43
C VAL A 123 0.15 -16.13 -3.21
N GLY A 124 1.10 -15.33 -3.67
CA GLY A 124 2.54 -15.63 -3.57
C GLY A 124 3.10 -15.48 -2.16
N THR A 125 2.59 -14.50 -1.41
CA THR A 125 3.07 -14.09 -0.08
C THR A 125 1.91 -13.98 0.91
N PRO A 126 1.26 -15.10 1.29
CA PRO A 126 0.09 -15.05 2.18
C PRO A 126 0.47 -14.61 3.59
N VAL A 127 -0.27 -13.66 4.14
CA VAL A 127 -0.12 -13.18 5.51
C VAL A 127 -1.44 -13.32 6.26
N PRO A 128 -1.52 -14.09 7.36
CA PRO A 128 -2.73 -14.21 8.16
C PRO A 128 -3.18 -12.90 8.80
N GLY A 129 -4.47 -12.79 9.12
CA GLY A 129 -5.05 -11.61 9.77
C GLY A 129 -5.38 -10.48 8.80
N GLY A 130 -5.68 -10.82 7.54
CA GLY A 130 -6.09 -9.87 6.51
C GLY A 130 -7.58 -9.55 6.51
N VAL A 131 -8.00 -8.76 5.54
CA VAL A 131 -9.38 -8.35 5.33
C VAL A 131 -10.25 -9.57 5.02
N ASN A 132 -11.32 -9.75 5.79
CA ASN A 132 -12.24 -10.85 5.59
C ASN A 132 -13.29 -10.55 4.50
N PHE A 133 -14.08 -11.55 4.13
CA PHE A 133 -15.08 -11.44 3.06
C PHE A 133 -16.11 -10.33 3.31
N ARG A 134 -16.60 -10.15 4.54
CA ARG A 134 -17.58 -9.13 4.88
C ARG A 134 -17.02 -7.72 4.80
N GLU A 135 -15.77 -7.55 5.24
CA GLU A 135 -15.08 -6.27 5.17
C GLU A 135 -14.81 -5.87 3.71
N ALA A 136 -14.44 -6.84 2.87
CA ALA A 136 -14.23 -6.62 1.44
C ALA A 136 -15.52 -6.24 0.70
N GLU A 137 -16.67 -6.81 1.08
CA GLU A 137 -17.99 -6.53 0.46
C GLU A 137 -18.68 -5.28 0.99
N SER A 138 -18.23 -4.71 2.11
CA SER A 138 -19.00 -3.74 2.88
C SER A 138 -19.41 -2.44 2.15
N ARG A 139 -19.05 -2.26 0.86
CA ARG A 139 -19.41 -1.09 0.04
C ARG A 139 -19.79 -1.38 -1.42
N VAL A 140 -20.18 -2.58 -1.76
CA VAL A 140 -20.65 -2.88 -3.14
C VAL A 140 -22.15 -2.60 -3.30
N SER A 141 -22.87 -2.19 -2.25
CA SER A 141 -24.33 -2.11 -2.21
C SER A 141 -24.95 -0.71 -2.07
N GLU A 142 -24.19 0.40 -2.32
CA GLU A 142 -24.79 1.75 -2.39
C GLU A 142 -24.48 2.45 -3.71
#